data_192688b557768d57d8862e3f6d14ebf5
#
_entry.id   192688b557768d57d8862e3f6d14ebf5
#
_cell.length_a   1.000
_cell.length_b   1.000
_cell.length_c   1.000
_cell.angle_alpha   90.00
_cell.angle_beta   90.00
_cell.angle_gamma   90.00
#
_symmetry.space_group_name_H-M   'P 1'
#
loop_
_entity.id
_entity.type
_entity.pdbx_description
1 polymer ?
#
loop_
_entity_poly.entity_id
_entity_poly.type
_entity_poly.pdbx_seq_one_letter_code
_entity_poly.pdbx_strand_id
1 'polypeptide(L)'
;MNKILFIDVLSTGMDVKRCAIYRIAGIYTEDGQEKKRFDFQVRPFPGARISDQSLWVGGVDRAILANYPEQDKAFSKFIGMLDTFVEVRNARDKMYLAGFNTATMDAPFLLQWFNINQNERYRDYFHMQIIDMMTIAGFALMDKRKNMQDFKLESVAKQLNIYPGEGDTSDCIQNAKISLDIYRYMRTEFGLEQYNDTSECDDVLKNY
;
A
#
# COMPACT_ATOMS: atom_id res chain seq x y z
N MET A 1 -14.41 2.97 -14.42
CA MET A 1 -13.61 1.93 -13.76
C MET A 1 -12.73 2.61 -12.71
N ASN A 2 -12.89 2.21 -11.45
CA ASN A 2 -12.13 2.78 -10.34
C ASN A 2 -10.86 1.94 -10.14
N LYS A 3 -9.71 2.49 -10.48
CA LYS A 3 -8.39 1.87 -10.30
C LYS A 3 -7.77 2.36 -9.00
N ILE A 4 -7.38 1.45 -8.11
CA ILE A 4 -6.78 1.79 -6.83
C ILE A 4 -5.56 0.89 -6.61
N LEU A 5 -4.44 1.49 -6.21
CA LEU A 5 -3.23 0.81 -5.81
C LEU A 5 -3.03 0.98 -4.30
N PHE A 6 -3.32 -0.06 -3.54
CA PHE A 6 -3.02 -0.13 -2.11
C PHE A 6 -1.56 -0.49 -1.94
N ILE A 7 -0.80 0.33 -1.23
CA ILE A 7 0.63 0.11 -0.99
C ILE A 7 0.98 0.21 0.49
N ASP A 8 2.10 -0.40 0.83
CA ASP A 8 2.87 -0.19 2.04
C ASP A 8 4.35 -0.17 1.69
N VAL A 9 5.11 0.72 2.33
CA VAL A 9 6.52 0.96 2.03
C VAL A 9 7.37 0.84 3.29
N LEU A 10 8.43 0.05 3.22
CA LEU A 10 9.48 0.07 4.22
C LEU A 10 10.66 0.92 3.72
N SER A 11 11.07 1.85 4.57
CA SER A 11 12.16 2.79 4.27
C SER A 11 13.30 2.68 5.28
N THR A 12 14.49 3.11 4.88
CA THR A 12 15.69 3.10 5.73
C THR A 12 15.68 4.17 6.84
N GLY A 13 14.59 4.93 6.97
CA GLY A 13 14.39 5.97 7.99
C GLY A 13 13.25 6.90 7.59
N MET A 14 12.99 7.92 8.39
CA MET A 14 11.84 8.82 8.26
C MET A 14 12.09 10.04 7.35
N ASP A 15 13.34 10.35 7.03
CA ASP A 15 13.70 11.51 6.21
C ASP A 15 13.62 11.16 4.73
N VAL A 16 12.53 11.54 4.08
CA VAL A 16 12.26 11.25 2.66
C VAL A 16 13.41 11.69 1.74
N LYS A 17 14.11 12.80 2.07
CA LYS A 17 15.18 13.33 1.21
C LYS A 17 16.49 12.54 1.32
N ARG A 18 16.72 11.87 2.46
CA ARG A 18 17.98 11.22 2.79
C ARG A 18 17.89 9.71 2.89
N CYS A 19 16.69 9.19 3.16
CA CYS A 19 16.44 7.76 3.30
C CYS A 19 15.87 7.17 2.00
N ALA A 20 15.92 5.86 1.87
CA ALA A 20 15.51 5.15 0.68
C ALA A 20 14.38 4.15 0.99
N ILE A 21 13.55 3.86 0.01
CA ILE A 21 12.72 2.66 0.01
C ILE A 21 13.63 1.44 -0.05
N TYR A 22 13.37 0.41 0.77
CA TYR A 22 13.99 -0.89 0.62
C TYR A 22 13.01 -2.04 0.37
N ARG A 23 11.72 -1.83 0.59
CA ARG A 23 10.64 -2.74 0.18
C ARG A 23 9.39 -1.92 -0.14
N ILE A 24 8.71 -2.27 -1.21
CA ILE A 24 7.40 -1.76 -1.56
C ILE A 24 6.54 -2.92 -2.00
N ALA A 25 5.40 -3.10 -1.36
CA ALA A 25 4.43 -4.11 -1.74
C ALA A 25 3.04 -3.50 -1.87
N GLY A 26 2.15 -4.18 -2.58
CA GLY A 26 0.80 -3.67 -2.74
C GLY A 26 -0.14 -4.58 -3.51
N ILE A 27 -1.37 -4.11 -3.57
CA ILE A 27 -2.50 -4.75 -4.22
C ILE A 27 -3.16 -3.76 -5.17
N TYR A 28 -3.17 -4.09 -6.45
CA TYR A 28 -3.92 -3.35 -7.45
C TYR A 28 -5.34 -3.89 -7.54
N THR A 29 -6.33 -2.98 -7.53
CA THR A 29 -7.74 -3.31 -7.65
C THR A 29 -8.41 -2.51 -8.77
N GLU A 30 -9.39 -3.12 -9.42
CA GLU A 30 -10.32 -2.47 -10.34
C GLU A 30 -11.75 -2.71 -9.87
N ASP A 31 -12.50 -1.62 -9.69
CA ASP A 31 -13.88 -1.66 -9.18
C ASP A 31 -14.01 -2.53 -7.90
N GLY A 32 -13.05 -2.40 -6.99
CA GLY A 32 -12.99 -3.12 -5.71
C GLY A 32 -12.48 -4.57 -5.78
N GLN A 33 -12.30 -5.13 -6.99
CA GLN A 33 -11.77 -6.47 -7.18
C GLN A 33 -10.25 -6.46 -7.29
N GLU A 34 -9.59 -7.33 -6.55
CA GLU A 34 -8.16 -7.54 -6.64
C GLU A 34 -7.76 -8.12 -8.00
N LYS A 35 -6.79 -7.49 -8.66
CA LYS A 35 -6.27 -7.92 -9.98
C LYS A 35 -4.82 -8.37 -9.91
N LYS A 36 -4.01 -7.75 -9.03
CA LYS A 36 -2.58 -8.03 -8.95
C LYS A 36 -2.03 -7.76 -7.57
N ARG A 37 -1.18 -8.64 -7.07
CA ARG A 37 -0.26 -8.38 -5.94
C ARG A 37 1.15 -8.25 -6.44
N PHE A 38 1.94 -7.45 -5.73
CA PHE A 38 3.37 -7.32 -5.99
C PHE A 38 4.12 -7.07 -4.68
N ASP A 39 5.40 -7.41 -4.69
CA ASP A 39 6.33 -7.19 -3.59
C ASP A 39 7.73 -7.04 -4.19
N PHE A 40 8.30 -5.83 -4.07
CA PHE A 40 9.60 -5.50 -4.59
C PHE A 40 10.56 -5.16 -3.47
N GLN A 41 11.68 -5.88 -3.42
CA GLN A 41 12.85 -5.51 -2.64
C GLN A 41 13.69 -4.54 -3.45
N VAL A 42 14.25 -3.53 -2.76
CA VAL A 42 14.99 -2.43 -3.40
C VAL A 42 16.27 -2.17 -2.61
N ARG A 43 17.42 -2.23 -3.25
CA ARG A 43 18.66 -1.78 -2.63
C ARG A 43 18.61 -0.26 -2.47
N PRO A 44 18.88 0.27 -1.27
CA PRO A 44 18.98 1.72 -1.08
C PRO A 44 19.97 2.36 -2.05
N PHE A 45 19.65 3.55 -2.54
CA PHE A 45 20.57 4.29 -3.42
C PHE A 45 21.90 4.63 -2.71
N PRO A 46 23.02 4.79 -3.45
CA PRO A 46 24.32 5.14 -2.86
C PRO A 46 24.23 6.44 -2.06
N GLY A 47 24.71 6.39 -0.80
CA GLY A 47 24.66 7.55 0.10
C GLY A 47 23.34 7.71 0.86
N ALA A 48 22.36 6.84 0.68
CA ALA A 48 21.14 6.84 1.48
C ALA A 48 21.49 6.67 2.99
N ARG A 49 20.83 7.48 3.81
CA ARG A 49 20.92 7.31 5.26
C ARG A 49 20.16 6.06 5.69
N ILE A 50 20.79 5.22 6.50
CA ILE A 50 20.21 3.96 6.98
C ILE A 50 20.18 3.99 8.51
N SER A 51 18.97 3.89 9.07
CA SER A 51 18.70 3.73 10.49
C SER A 51 18.54 2.24 10.83
N ASP A 52 19.36 1.74 11.74
CA ASP A 52 19.25 0.35 12.18
C ASP A 52 17.92 0.06 12.86
N GLN A 53 17.33 1.06 13.54
CA GLN A 53 15.99 0.95 14.11
C GLN A 53 14.91 0.74 13.03
N SER A 54 15.03 1.44 11.89
CA SER A 54 14.08 1.26 10.78
C SER A 54 14.23 -0.09 10.10
N LEU A 55 15.44 -0.61 10.02
CA LEU A 55 15.70 -1.96 9.49
C LEU A 55 15.15 -3.03 10.42
N TRP A 56 15.33 -2.86 11.74
CA TRP A 56 14.82 -3.79 12.74
C TRP A 56 13.30 -3.94 12.65
N VAL A 57 12.57 -2.86 12.44
CA VAL A 57 11.10 -2.89 12.23
C VAL A 57 10.71 -3.77 11.04
N GLY A 58 11.48 -3.74 9.96
CA GLY A 58 11.22 -4.57 8.77
C GLY A 58 11.90 -5.95 8.80
N GLY A 59 12.51 -6.35 9.92
CA GLY A 59 13.13 -7.66 10.07
C GLY A 59 14.37 -7.88 9.18
N VAL A 60 15.05 -6.80 8.76
CA VAL A 60 16.22 -6.87 7.87
C VAL A 60 17.43 -6.21 8.50
N ASP A 61 18.61 -6.56 8.00
CA ASP A 61 19.88 -5.93 8.35
C ASP A 61 20.58 -5.36 7.11
N ARG A 62 21.72 -4.69 7.33
CA ARG A 62 22.51 -4.08 6.25
C ARG A 62 23.07 -5.10 5.26
N ALA A 63 23.38 -6.32 5.73
CA ALA A 63 23.94 -7.37 4.88
C ALA A 63 22.85 -7.93 3.95
N ILE A 64 21.63 -8.08 4.44
CA ILE A 64 20.46 -8.46 3.64
C ILE A 64 20.19 -7.39 2.58
N LEU A 65 20.16 -6.11 2.96
CA LEU A 65 19.92 -5.00 2.02
C LEU A 65 20.93 -4.94 0.87
N ALA A 66 22.20 -5.28 1.14
CA ALA A 66 23.24 -5.27 0.13
C ALA A 66 22.99 -6.27 -1.01
N ASN A 67 22.19 -7.31 -0.74
CA ASN A 67 21.84 -8.35 -1.71
C ASN A 67 20.54 -8.06 -2.49
N TYR A 68 19.83 -6.99 -2.14
CA TYR A 68 18.61 -6.62 -2.86
C TYR A 68 18.92 -6.11 -4.27
N PRO A 69 17.96 -6.23 -5.20
CA PRO A 69 18.09 -5.66 -6.55
C PRO A 69 18.43 -4.16 -6.48
N GLU A 70 19.30 -3.71 -7.36
CA GLU A 70 19.61 -2.30 -7.49
C GLU A 70 18.37 -1.46 -7.72
N GLN A 71 18.33 -0.27 -7.15
CA GLN A 71 17.15 0.55 -7.09
C GLN A 71 16.59 0.92 -8.47
N ASP A 72 17.44 1.16 -9.46
CA ASP A 72 17.05 1.45 -10.85
C ASP A 72 16.40 0.24 -11.54
N LYS A 73 16.94 -0.97 -11.31
CA LYS A 73 16.36 -2.23 -11.81
C LYS A 73 15.01 -2.55 -11.17
N ALA A 74 14.91 -2.35 -9.85
CA ALA A 74 13.65 -2.51 -9.13
C ALA A 74 12.62 -1.48 -9.60
N PHE A 75 13.03 -0.21 -9.78
CA PHE A 75 12.19 0.85 -10.30
C PHE A 75 11.67 0.55 -11.71
N SER A 76 12.55 0.11 -12.62
CA SER A 76 12.16 -0.25 -13.99
C SER A 76 11.11 -1.36 -14.02
N LYS A 77 11.22 -2.36 -13.14
CA LYS A 77 10.19 -3.41 -13.00
C LYS A 77 8.87 -2.86 -12.45
N PHE A 78 8.95 -1.96 -11.46
CA PHE A 78 7.77 -1.31 -10.89
C PHE A 78 7.05 -0.47 -11.95
N ILE A 79 7.77 0.35 -12.73
CA ILE A 79 7.21 1.14 -13.84
C ILE A 79 6.59 0.23 -14.90
N GLY A 80 7.29 -0.84 -15.32
CA GLY A 80 6.75 -1.80 -16.28
C GLY A 80 5.43 -2.45 -15.80
N MET A 81 5.29 -2.67 -14.50
CA MET A 81 4.04 -3.12 -13.92
C MET A 81 2.95 -2.03 -13.97
N LEU A 82 3.28 -0.77 -13.59
CA LEU A 82 2.32 0.34 -13.65
C LEU A 82 1.81 0.60 -15.08
N ASP A 83 2.68 0.46 -16.08
CA ASP A 83 2.33 0.59 -17.50
C ASP A 83 1.31 -0.48 -17.95
N THR A 84 1.15 -1.58 -17.22
CA THR A 84 0.08 -2.56 -17.50
C THR A 84 -1.27 -2.16 -16.91
N PHE A 85 -1.29 -1.25 -15.93
CA PHE A 85 -2.52 -0.83 -15.24
C PHE A 85 -3.11 0.46 -15.80
N VAL A 86 -2.27 1.34 -16.37
CA VAL A 86 -2.66 2.67 -16.80
C VAL A 86 -2.26 2.93 -18.24
N GLU A 87 -3.21 3.36 -19.05
CA GLU A 87 -2.93 3.90 -20.39
C GLU A 87 -2.42 5.35 -20.26
N VAL A 88 -1.11 5.51 -20.13
CA VAL A 88 -0.46 6.80 -19.82
C VAL A 88 -0.78 7.91 -20.84
N ARG A 89 -1.12 7.56 -22.08
CA ARG A 89 -1.55 8.53 -23.11
C ARG A 89 -2.94 9.10 -22.84
N ASN A 90 -3.74 8.44 -21.99
CA ASN A 90 -5.05 8.89 -21.58
C ASN A 90 -4.96 9.61 -20.21
N ALA A 91 -4.96 10.92 -20.20
CA ALA A 91 -4.85 11.73 -18.97
C ALA A 91 -5.95 11.47 -17.93
N ARG A 92 -7.05 10.79 -18.31
CA ARG A 92 -8.13 10.39 -17.41
C ARG A 92 -7.95 8.98 -16.85
N ASP A 93 -7.09 8.16 -17.46
CA ASP A 93 -6.81 6.81 -17.00
C ASP A 93 -5.68 6.82 -15.97
N LYS A 94 -6.06 7.02 -14.72
CA LYS A 94 -5.16 7.06 -13.56
C LYS A 94 -5.71 6.20 -12.44
N MET A 95 -4.86 5.83 -11.51
CA MET A 95 -5.28 5.14 -10.30
C MET A 95 -5.13 6.03 -9.06
N TYR A 96 -5.95 5.77 -8.07
CA TYR A 96 -5.76 6.33 -6.74
C TYR A 96 -4.67 5.54 -6.02
N LEU A 97 -3.80 6.25 -5.33
CA LEU A 97 -2.89 5.65 -4.36
C LEU A 97 -3.64 5.54 -3.03
N ALA A 98 -3.55 4.38 -2.38
CA ALA A 98 -4.24 4.11 -1.13
C ALA A 98 -3.36 3.34 -0.15
N GLY A 99 -3.69 3.39 1.14
CA GLY A 99 -3.05 2.65 2.22
C GLY A 99 -3.29 3.32 3.57
N PHE A 100 -2.55 2.92 4.60
CA PHE A 100 -2.69 3.45 5.95
C PHE A 100 -1.56 4.43 6.29
N ASN A 101 -1.89 5.69 6.53
CA ASN A 101 -0.95 6.80 6.68
C ASN A 101 -0.12 7.08 5.41
N THR A 102 -0.64 6.66 4.27
CA THR A 102 0.06 6.68 2.98
C THR A 102 0.33 8.08 2.49
N ALA A 103 -0.55 9.04 2.77
CA ALA A 103 -0.36 10.44 2.38
C ALA A 103 0.87 11.08 3.03
N THR A 104 1.20 10.65 4.26
CA THR A 104 2.32 11.21 5.04
C THR A 104 3.61 10.41 4.87
N MET A 105 3.51 9.09 4.66
CA MET A 105 4.65 8.18 4.65
C MET A 105 4.96 7.64 3.26
N ASP A 106 4.11 6.78 2.71
CA ASP A 106 4.46 6.00 1.53
C ASP A 106 4.52 6.84 0.25
N ALA A 107 3.55 7.73 0.05
CA ALA A 107 3.47 8.54 -1.16
C ALA A 107 4.64 9.52 -1.32
N PRO A 108 5.12 10.22 -0.27
CA PRO A 108 6.33 11.01 -0.35
C PRO A 108 7.58 10.19 -0.71
N PHE A 109 7.74 9.00 -0.14
CA PHE A 109 8.85 8.11 -0.49
C PHE A 109 8.74 7.58 -1.91
N LEU A 110 7.52 7.21 -2.35
CA LEU A 110 7.28 6.79 -3.73
C LEU A 110 7.61 7.91 -4.72
N LEU A 111 7.15 9.14 -4.46
CA LEU A 111 7.48 10.31 -5.29
C LEU A 111 8.99 10.55 -5.33
N GLN A 112 9.68 10.45 -4.19
CA GLN A 112 11.13 10.58 -4.14
C GLN A 112 11.83 9.48 -4.95
N TRP A 113 11.31 8.26 -4.97
CA TRP A 113 11.85 7.18 -5.78
C TRP A 113 11.74 7.46 -7.29
N PHE A 114 10.63 8.07 -7.73
CA PHE A 114 10.50 8.60 -9.09
C PHE A 114 11.54 9.68 -9.38
N ASN A 115 11.73 10.64 -8.47
CA ASN A 115 12.70 11.73 -8.64
C ASN A 115 14.16 11.21 -8.72
N ILE A 116 14.54 10.25 -7.87
CA ILE A 116 15.87 9.62 -7.90
C ILE A 116 16.15 8.96 -9.26
N ASN A 117 15.12 8.36 -9.87
CA ASN A 117 15.21 7.74 -11.18
C ASN A 117 14.96 8.73 -12.34
N GLN A 118 14.88 10.03 -12.07
CA GLN A 118 14.63 11.09 -13.08
C GLN A 118 13.37 10.80 -13.92
N ASN A 119 12.36 10.22 -13.30
CA ASN A 119 11.10 9.88 -13.95
C ASN A 119 10.00 10.85 -13.51
N GLU A 120 9.56 11.71 -14.41
CA GLU A 120 8.54 12.73 -14.14
C GLU A 120 7.11 12.21 -14.26
N ARG A 121 6.93 10.93 -14.61
CA ARG A 121 5.62 10.33 -14.92
C ARG A 121 4.78 9.96 -13.67
N TYR A 122 5.17 10.31 -12.46
CA TYR A 122 4.38 10.02 -11.26
C TYR A 122 2.91 10.46 -11.40
N ARG A 123 2.70 11.66 -11.95
CA ARG A 123 1.38 12.25 -12.18
C ARG A 123 0.62 11.63 -13.36
N ASP A 124 1.27 10.86 -14.19
CA ASP A 124 0.61 10.12 -15.27
C ASP A 124 -0.07 8.87 -14.73
N TYR A 125 0.49 8.26 -13.68
CA TYR A 125 -0.07 7.06 -13.05
C TYR A 125 -1.08 7.36 -11.96
N PHE A 126 -0.86 8.43 -11.16
CA PHE A 126 -1.60 8.64 -9.93
C PHE A 126 -2.40 9.94 -9.93
N HIS A 127 -3.64 9.85 -9.41
CA HIS A 127 -4.40 11.02 -9.00
C HIS A 127 -3.67 11.77 -7.88
N MET A 128 -3.95 13.07 -7.72
CA MET A 128 -3.38 13.87 -6.64
C MET A 128 -3.94 13.49 -5.27
N GLN A 129 -5.20 13.06 -5.26
CA GLN A 129 -5.89 12.66 -4.04
C GLN A 129 -5.45 11.25 -3.65
N ILE A 130 -5.01 11.11 -2.40
CA ILE A 130 -4.63 9.83 -1.81
C ILE A 130 -5.79 9.36 -0.93
N ILE A 131 -6.16 8.09 -1.07
CA ILE A 131 -7.18 7.47 -0.24
C ILE A 131 -6.49 6.93 1.03
N ASP A 132 -6.35 7.79 2.05
CA ASP A 132 -5.65 7.45 3.29
C ASP A 132 -6.60 6.85 4.32
N MET A 133 -6.43 5.56 4.59
CA MET A 133 -7.28 4.80 5.50
C MET A 133 -7.15 5.27 6.96
N MET A 134 -6.00 5.81 7.36
CA MET A 134 -5.84 6.38 8.71
C MET A 134 -6.76 7.60 8.90
N THR A 135 -6.84 8.46 7.90
CA THR A 135 -7.70 9.66 7.92
C THR A 135 -9.19 9.27 7.93
N ILE A 136 -9.58 8.33 7.04
CA ILE A 136 -10.98 7.89 6.93
C ILE A 136 -11.41 7.16 8.20
N ALA A 137 -10.58 6.26 8.72
CA ALA A 137 -10.84 5.57 9.98
C ALA A 137 -10.86 6.55 11.17
N GLY A 138 -10.01 7.58 11.15
CA GLY A 138 -9.98 8.63 12.17
C GLY A 138 -11.32 9.37 12.26
N PHE A 139 -11.93 9.67 11.13
CA PHE A 139 -13.27 10.25 11.07
C PHE A 139 -14.33 9.27 11.59
N ALA A 140 -14.35 8.03 11.10
CA ALA A 140 -15.37 7.04 11.43
C ALA A 140 -15.30 6.56 12.90
N LEU A 141 -14.11 6.57 13.51
CA LEU A 141 -13.86 6.07 14.87
C LEU A 141 -13.66 7.21 15.90
N MET A 142 -13.99 8.45 15.56
CA MET A 142 -13.73 9.63 16.42
C MET A 142 -14.25 9.42 17.83
N ASP A 143 -15.48 8.95 18.00
CA ASP A 143 -16.11 8.74 19.32
C ASP A 143 -15.53 7.53 20.08
N LYS A 144 -14.95 6.57 19.37
CA LYS A 144 -14.31 5.37 19.94
C LYS A 144 -12.83 5.59 20.28
N ARG A 145 -12.21 6.65 19.73
CA ARG A 145 -10.77 6.94 19.84
C ARG A 145 -10.23 6.91 21.26
N LYS A 146 -10.99 7.47 22.21
CA LYS A 146 -10.60 7.52 23.63
C LYS A 146 -10.43 6.15 24.30
N ASN A 147 -11.04 5.11 23.74
CA ASN A 147 -10.99 3.75 24.27
C ASN A 147 -9.94 2.87 23.55
N MET A 148 -9.24 3.44 22.56
CA MET A 148 -8.19 2.73 21.81
C MET A 148 -6.83 3.02 22.41
N GLN A 149 -5.98 2.01 22.51
CA GLN A 149 -4.61 2.14 23.02
C GLN A 149 -3.76 3.07 22.14
N ASP A 150 -3.84 2.87 20.84
CA ASP A 150 -3.18 3.69 19.82
C ASP A 150 -4.04 3.76 18.55
N PHE A 151 -3.50 4.33 17.47
CA PHE A 151 -4.19 4.43 16.18
C PHE A 151 -3.34 3.86 15.04
N LYS A 152 -2.68 2.73 15.31
CA LYS A 152 -1.95 1.96 14.32
C LYS A 152 -2.90 1.13 13.48
N LEU A 153 -2.42 0.67 12.34
CA LEU A 153 -3.18 -0.15 11.39
C LEU A 153 -3.89 -1.33 12.06
N GLU A 154 -3.18 -2.08 12.89
CA GLU A 154 -3.72 -3.24 13.63
C GLU A 154 -4.80 -2.86 14.65
N SER A 155 -4.57 -1.78 15.39
CA SER A 155 -5.52 -1.29 16.40
C SER A 155 -6.82 -0.83 15.73
N VAL A 156 -6.72 -0.19 14.57
CA VAL A 156 -7.88 0.21 13.76
C VAL A 156 -8.57 -1.02 13.19
N ALA A 157 -7.85 -1.94 12.59
CA ALA A 157 -8.41 -3.19 12.05
C ALA A 157 -9.16 -3.98 13.14
N LYS A 158 -8.55 -4.14 14.31
CA LYS A 158 -9.17 -4.79 15.47
C LYS A 158 -10.46 -4.08 15.92
N GLN A 159 -10.45 -2.75 15.97
CA GLN A 159 -11.63 -1.96 16.34
C GLN A 159 -12.79 -2.11 15.36
N LEU A 160 -12.48 -2.41 14.09
CA LEU A 160 -13.46 -2.64 13.01
C LEU A 160 -13.83 -4.12 12.85
N ASN A 161 -13.32 -5.02 13.71
CA ASN A 161 -13.46 -6.48 13.61
C ASN A 161 -12.91 -7.05 12.29
N ILE A 162 -11.90 -6.39 11.71
CA ILE A 162 -11.17 -6.87 10.57
C ILE A 162 -10.00 -7.71 11.10
N TYR A 163 -10.00 -9.00 10.78
CA TYR A 163 -8.95 -9.91 11.22
C TYR A 163 -7.81 -9.90 10.20
N PRO A 164 -6.61 -9.47 10.59
CA PRO A 164 -5.49 -9.37 9.66
C PRO A 164 -4.94 -10.73 9.19
N GLY A 165 -5.46 -11.83 9.72
CA GLY A 165 -4.85 -13.16 9.55
C GLY A 165 -3.63 -13.34 10.46
N GLU A 166 -2.98 -14.50 10.37
CA GLU A 166 -1.70 -14.75 11.04
C GLU A 166 -0.60 -14.10 10.18
N GLY A 167 -0.10 -12.94 10.56
CA GLY A 167 0.97 -12.23 9.85
C GLY A 167 1.70 -11.24 10.75
N ASP A 168 2.96 -10.98 10.41
CA ASP A 168 3.79 -9.98 11.08
C ASP A 168 3.51 -8.59 10.47
N THR A 169 3.43 -7.56 11.31
CA THR A 169 3.28 -6.14 10.90
C THR A 169 4.41 -5.62 10.04
N SER A 170 5.54 -6.32 10.00
CA SER A 170 6.62 -6.06 9.05
C SER A 170 6.31 -6.53 7.62
N ASP A 171 5.17 -7.20 7.39
CA ASP A 171 4.79 -7.67 6.06
C ASP A 171 3.96 -6.63 5.30
N CYS A 172 4.63 -5.91 4.39
CA CYS A 172 4.03 -4.87 3.55
C CYS A 172 2.79 -5.37 2.78
N ILE A 173 2.79 -6.59 2.26
CA ILE A 173 1.64 -7.10 1.50
C ILE A 173 0.43 -7.33 2.42
N GLN A 174 0.67 -7.76 3.65
CA GLN A 174 -0.36 -7.91 4.66
C GLN A 174 -0.93 -6.56 5.08
N ASN A 175 -0.07 -5.54 5.26
CA ASN A 175 -0.50 -4.18 5.59
C ASN A 175 -1.35 -3.57 4.45
N ALA A 176 -0.96 -3.78 3.19
CA ALA A 176 -1.75 -3.38 2.03
C ALA A 176 -3.11 -4.09 1.99
N LYS A 177 -3.15 -5.39 2.34
CA LYS A 177 -4.39 -6.18 2.42
C LYS A 177 -5.33 -5.66 3.53
N ILE A 178 -4.80 -5.40 4.72
CA ILE A 178 -5.59 -4.82 5.83
C ILE A 178 -6.16 -3.46 5.42
N SER A 179 -5.36 -2.63 4.74
CA SER A 179 -5.81 -1.32 4.24
C SER A 179 -6.93 -1.46 3.21
N LEU A 180 -6.86 -2.44 2.31
CA LEU A 180 -7.93 -2.77 1.37
C LEU A 180 -9.21 -3.23 2.10
N ASP A 181 -9.07 -4.06 3.15
CA ASP A 181 -10.22 -4.54 3.91
C ASP A 181 -10.88 -3.41 4.72
N ILE A 182 -10.09 -2.49 5.29
CA ILE A 182 -10.61 -1.26 5.91
C ILE A 182 -11.36 -0.42 4.86
N TYR A 183 -10.81 -0.25 3.66
CA TYR A 183 -11.46 0.47 2.58
C TYR A 183 -12.82 -0.13 2.23
N ARG A 184 -12.89 -1.45 2.07
CA ARG A 184 -14.13 -2.18 1.77
C ARG A 184 -15.17 -1.98 2.88
N TYR A 185 -14.74 -2.17 4.14
CA TYR A 185 -15.59 -1.95 5.31
C TYR A 185 -16.15 -0.52 5.32
N MET A 186 -15.30 0.50 5.14
CA MET A 186 -15.74 1.89 5.16
C MET A 186 -16.70 2.23 4.02
N ARG A 187 -16.50 1.68 2.82
CA ARG A 187 -17.43 1.87 1.71
C ARG A 187 -18.81 1.31 2.01
N THR A 188 -18.87 0.14 2.62
CA THR A 188 -20.14 -0.48 3.06
C THR A 188 -20.81 0.36 4.15
N GLU A 189 -20.09 0.77 5.19
CA GLU A 189 -20.61 1.61 6.28
C GLU A 189 -21.13 2.96 5.79
N PHE A 190 -20.49 3.55 4.78
CA PHE A 190 -20.93 4.82 4.18
C PHE A 190 -22.03 4.62 3.12
N GLY A 191 -22.50 3.40 2.89
CA GLY A 191 -23.55 3.11 1.87
C GLY A 191 -23.10 3.38 0.43
N LEU A 192 -21.79 3.41 0.17
CA LEU A 192 -21.25 3.75 -1.15
C LEU A 192 -21.25 2.57 -2.13
N GLU A 193 -21.31 1.35 -1.62
CA GLU A 193 -21.51 0.13 -2.40
C GLU A 193 -22.13 -0.96 -1.51
N GLN A 194 -23.11 -1.68 -2.04
CA GLN A 194 -23.35 -3.05 -1.60
C GLN A 194 -22.27 -3.87 -2.31
N TYR A 195 -21.31 -4.37 -1.57
CA TYR A 195 -20.36 -5.33 -2.09
C TYR A 195 -21.15 -6.61 -2.39
N ASN A 196 -21.53 -6.81 -3.63
CA ASN A 196 -21.98 -8.12 -4.06
C ASN A 196 -20.74 -9.03 -4.00
N ASP A 197 -20.63 -9.74 -2.89
CA ASP A 197 -19.76 -10.89 -2.78
C ASP A 197 -20.31 -11.96 -3.74
N THR A 198 -19.92 -11.83 -5.01
CA THR A 198 -20.10 -12.87 -6.00
C THR A 198 -18.99 -13.90 -5.87
N SER A 199 -18.60 -14.26 -4.65
CA SER A 199 -18.18 -15.61 -4.38
C SER A 199 -19.45 -16.46 -4.44
N GLU A 200 -19.91 -16.79 -5.62
CA GLU A 200 -20.66 -18.01 -5.85
C GLU A 200 -19.79 -19.14 -5.31
N CYS A 201 -19.92 -19.41 -4.01
CA CYS A 201 -19.64 -20.71 -3.46
C CYS A 201 -20.58 -21.65 -4.18
N ASP A 202 -20.00 -22.40 -5.10
CA ASP A 202 -20.58 -23.49 -5.83
C ASP A 202 -21.66 -24.22 -5.02
N ASP A 203 -22.90 -24.06 -5.47
CA ASP A 203 -24.00 -24.98 -5.21
C ASP A 203 -23.72 -26.33 -5.91
N VAL A 204 -22.59 -26.96 -5.62
CA VAL A 204 -22.20 -28.27 -6.16
C VAL A 204 -22.38 -29.40 -5.14
N LEU A 205 -23.12 -29.18 -4.05
CA LEU A 205 -23.42 -30.26 -3.09
C LEU A 205 -24.93 -30.41 -2.79
N LYS A 206 -25.78 -30.25 -3.78
CA LYS A 206 -27.18 -30.70 -3.66
C LYS A 206 -27.57 -31.56 -4.85
N ASN A 207 -26.82 -32.64 -5.07
CA ASN A 207 -27.32 -33.80 -5.81
C ASN A 207 -26.33 -34.96 -5.65
N TYR A 208 -26.35 -35.54 -4.46
CA TYR A 208 -26.08 -36.98 -4.25
C TYR A 208 -26.73 -37.40 -2.95
#